data_38111daa857b0ffa72481cabe340ef18
#
_entry.id   38111daa857b0ffa72481cabe340ef18
#
_cell.length_a   1.000
_cell.length_b   1.000
_cell.length_c   1.000
_cell.angle_alpha   90.00
_cell.angle_beta   90.00
_cell.angle_gamma   90.00
#
_symmetry.space_group_name_H-M   'P 1'
#
loop_
_entity.id
_entity.type
_entity.pdbx_description
1 polymer ?
#
loop_
_entity_poly.entity_id
_entity_poly.type
_entity_poly.pdbx_seq_one_letter_code
_entity_poly.pdbx_strand_id
1 'polypeptide(L)'
;MSVAIVKSLGVKGCAIWKLDDNGTPGQYPNVDNVEINLPSIELETSSLQLMGTLDVPDLSRVGNLQLTVNVPLDVPSAMELLEMGKVVKWLITWCSQEYNSVTGETTPKSFTVEASGFVTSIPNSPVNAGAENTGVIAMNLISYKKTNTTDRIVQFEIDRGKGIFNVLGKDLIKQFTSLY
;
A
#
# COMPACT_ATOMS: atom_id res chain seq x y z
N MET A 1 -18.53 13.97 -28.82
CA MET A 1 -18.48 13.74 -27.36
C MET A 1 -17.09 14.14 -26.87
N SER A 2 -17.01 15.14 -25.99
CA SER A 2 -15.72 15.53 -25.39
C SER A 2 -15.37 14.52 -24.29
N VAL A 3 -14.24 13.86 -24.42
CA VAL A 3 -13.76 12.92 -23.39
C VAL A 3 -13.22 13.77 -22.24
N ALA A 4 -13.79 13.61 -21.04
CA ALA A 4 -13.29 14.27 -19.85
C ALA A 4 -11.89 13.75 -19.53
N ILE A 5 -10.91 14.64 -19.51
CA ILE A 5 -9.56 14.30 -19.05
C ILE A 5 -9.52 14.62 -17.55
N VAL A 6 -9.44 13.57 -16.74
CA VAL A 6 -9.25 13.69 -15.29
C VAL A 6 -7.75 13.65 -15.01
N LYS A 7 -7.23 14.68 -14.34
CA LYS A 7 -5.81 14.75 -13.93
C LYS A 7 -5.71 14.74 -12.42
N SER A 8 -4.81 13.91 -11.89
CA SER A 8 -4.42 13.98 -10.49
C SER A 8 -3.51 15.19 -10.27
N LEU A 9 -3.83 16.00 -9.28
CA LEU A 9 -3.03 17.17 -8.87
C LEU A 9 -2.03 16.86 -7.76
N GLY A 10 -1.82 15.58 -7.49
CA GLY A 10 -0.86 15.09 -6.52
C GLY A 10 -1.47 14.77 -5.14
N VAL A 11 -0.64 14.15 -4.31
CA VAL A 11 -1.00 13.73 -2.96
C VAL A 11 -0.90 14.92 -2.00
N LYS A 12 -1.90 15.05 -1.14
CA LYS A 12 -1.99 16.04 -0.07
C LYS A 12 -2.17 15.33 1.26
N GLY A 13 -1.18 15.47 2.13
CA GLY A 13 -1.17 14.84 3.45
C GLY A 13 -1.15 13.32 3.39
N CYS A 14 -0.23 12.71 4.08
CA CYS A 14 -0.16 11.28 4.25
C CYS A 14 0.05 10.99 5.73
N ALA A 15 -0.74 10.11 6.31
CA ALA A 15 -0.65 9.79 7.72
C ALA A 15 -0.70 8.28 7.94
N ILE A 16 0.02 7.81 8.97
CA ILE A 16 0.13 6.40 9.34
C ILE A 16 -0.26 6.22 10.80
N TRP A 17 -1.11 5.25 11.05
CA TRP A 17 -1.46 4.74 12.37
C TRP A 17 -1.00 3.30 12.50
N LYS A 18 -0.42 2.97 13.63
CA LYS A 18 -0.35 1.58 14.07
C LYS A 18 -1.72 1.19 14.63
N LEU A 19 -2.25 0.09 14.17
CA LEU A 19 -3.50 -0.47 14.69
C LEU A 19 -3.20 -1.36 15.90
N ASP A 20 -4.08 -1.34 16.87
CA ASP A 20 -4.07 -2.27 18.01
C ASP A 20 -4.44 -3.72 17.56
N ASP A 21 -4.46 -4.66 18.50
CA ASP A 21 -4.82 -6.06 18.21
C ASP A 21 -6.25 -6.18 17.67
N ASN A 22 -7.15 -5.26 18.05
CA ASN A 22 -8.53 -5.20 17.59
C ASN A 22 -8.70 -4.50 16.23
N GLY A 23 -7.61 -3.97 15.66
CA GLY A 23 -7.63 -3.23 14.40
C GLY A 23 -8.12 -1.80 14.54
N THR A 24 -8.05 -1.22 15.75
CA THR A 24 -8.49 0.16 16.02
C THR A 24 -7.29 1.10 15.93
N PRO A 25 -7.38 2.22 15.19
CA PRO A 25 -6.33 3.23 15.16
C PRO A 25 -6.34 4.05 16.47
N GLY A 26 -5.16 4.52 16.86
CA GLY A 26 -5.03 5.51 17.93
C GLY A 26 -5.74 6.83 17.59
N GLN A 27 -5.90 7.69 18.59
CA GLN A 27 -6.54 9.01 18.41
C GLN A 27 -5.78 9.92 17.44
N TYR A 28 -4.45 9.80 17.40
CA TYR A 28 -3.58 10.57 16.52
C TYR A 28 -2.74 9.63 15.65
N PRO A 29 -2.32 10.06 14.45
CA PRO A 29 -1.39 9.27 13.66
C PRO A 29 -0.04 9.14 14.37
N ASN A 30 0.64 8.01 14.15
CA ASN A 30 2.00 7.82 14.64
C ASN A 30 2.98 8.75 13.90
N VAL A 31 2.75 8.92 12.60
CA VAL A 31 3.47 9.88 11.75
C VAL A 31 2.55 10.48 10.70
N ASP A 32 2.83 11.72 10.32
CA ASP A 32 2.15 12.43 9.24
C ASP A 32 3.17 13.08 8.28
N ASN A 33 2.69 13.44 7.10
CA ASN A 33 3.48 14.10 6.04
C ASN A 33 4.78 13.36 5.66
N VAL A 34 4.73 12.03 5.67
CA VAL A 34 5.85 11.16 5.35
C VAL A 34 5.78 10.61 3.94
N GLU A 35 6.94 10.24 3.40
CA GLU A 35 7.02 9.53 2.13
C GLU A 35 6.77 8.04 2.32
N ILE A 36 5.83 7.50 1.52
CA ILE A 36 5.46 6.10 1.56
C ILE A 36 5.56 5.53 0.15
N ASN A 37 6.32 4.45 0.02
CA ASN A 37 6.36 3.68 -1.21
C ASN A 37 5.46 2.45 -1.04
N LEU A 38 4.32 2.49 -1.71
CA LEU A 38 3.39 1.36 -1.76
C LEU A 38 3.99 0.21 -2.57
N PRO A 39 3.65 -1.06 -2.24
CA PRO A 39 4.17 -2.20 -2.96
C PRO A 39 3.72 -2.20 -4.42
N SER A 40 4.62 -2.54 -5.34
CA SER A 40 4.22 -2.96 -6.68
C SER A 40 3.57 -4.34 -6.58
N ILE A 41 2.45 -4.52 -7.28
CA ILE A 41 1.75 -5.80 -7.34
C ILE A 41 2.16 -6.48 -8.63
N GLU A 42 3.05 -7.45 -8.50
CA GLU A 42 3.58 -8.22 -9.61
C GLU A 42 3.17 -9.68 -9.47
N LEU A 43 2.78 -10.29 -10.58
CA LEU A 43 2.53 -11.72 -10.64
C LEU A 43 3.84 -12.43 -10.97
N GLU A 44 4.08 -13.55 -10.29
CA GLU A 44 5.15 -14.45 -10.71
C GLU A 44 4.81 -15.03 -12.09
N THR A 45 5.82 -15.31 -12.89
CA THR A 45 5.64 -15.91 -14.22
C THR A 45 6.01 -17.38 -14.21
N SER A 46 5.25 -18.17 -14.93
CA SER A 46 5.57 -19.58 -15.24
C SER A 46 5.92 -19.72 -16.71
N SER A 47 7.03 -20.40 -17.02
CA SER A 47 7.45 -20.60 -18.40
C SER A 47 6.72 -21.78 -19.02
N LEU A 48 6.02 -21.53 -20.11
CA LEU A 48 5.43 -22.56 -20.97
C LEU A 48 6.36 -22.83 -22.15
N GLN A 49 6.73 -24.09 -22.32
CA GLN A 49 7.47 -24.54 -23.51
C GLN A 49 6.46 -24.99 -24.58
N LEU A 50 6.30 -24.13 -25.59
CA LEU A 50 5.56 -24.43 -26.81
C LEU A 50 6.54 -24.53 -27.98
N MET A 51 6.32 -23.81 -29.08
CA MET A 51 7.29 -23.66 -30.19
C MET A 51 8.37 -22.60 -29.87
N GLY A 52 8.58 -22.32 -28.58
CA GLY A 52 9.49 -21.35 -27.96
C GLY A 52 9.13 -21.25 -26.46
N THR A 53 9.94 -20.51 -25.69
CA THR A 53 9.64 -20.24 -24.29
C THR A 53 8.74 -19.03 -24.21
N LEU A 54 7.56 -19.18 -23.61
CA LEU A 54 6.63 -18.10 -23.32
C LEU A 54 6.45 -17.99 -21.81
N ASP A 55 6.74 -16.82 -21.23
CA ASP A 55 6.49 -16.54 -19.84
C ASP A 55 5.06 -16.05 -19.67
N VAL A 56 4.27 -16.81 -18.93
CA VAL A 56 2.85 -16.52 -18.65
C VAL A 56 2.69 -16.13 -17.19
N PRO A 57 1.95 -15.03 -16.88
CA PRO A 57 1.67 -14.67 -15.49
C PRO A 57 0.95 -15.79 -14.74
N ASP A 58 1.46 -16.17 -13.57
CA ASP A 58 0.81 -17.10 -12.67
C ASP A 58 -0.15 -16.33 -11.74
N LEU A 59 -1.44 -16.40 -12.02
CA LEU A 59 -2.48 -15.71 -11.25
C LEU A 59 -2.62 -16.22 -9.81
N SER A 60 -2.05 -17.38 -9.49
CA SER A 60 -2.06 -17.94 -8.15
C SER A 60 -0.92 -17.44 -7.27
N ARG A 61 0.07 -16.78 -7.86
CA ARG A 61 1.29 -16.36 -7.16
C ARG A 61 1.53 -14.86 -7.31
N VAL A 62 1.37 -14.16 -6.20
CA VAL A 62 1.75 -12.75 -6.09
C VAL A 62 3.19 -12.69 -5.60
N GLY A 63 4.01 -11.90 -6.27
CA GLY A 63 5.41 -11.64 -5.90
C GLY A 63 5.55 -11.03 -4.50
N ASN A 64 6.77 -10.75 -4.09
CA ASN A 64 7.00 -10.17 -2.78
C ASN A 64 6.38 -8.77 -2.68
N LEU A 65 5.53 -8.56 -1.67
CA LEU A 65 4.92 -7.28 -1.39
C LEU A 65 5.70 -6.59 -0.27
N GLN A 66 6.40 -5.52 -0.60
CA GLN A 66 7.15 -4.72 0.35
C GLN A 66 6.62 -3.30 0.38
N LEU A 67 6.29 -2.84 1.59
CA LEU A 67 5.94 -1.47 1.89
C LEU A 67 7.13 -0.79 2.55
N THR A 68 7.51 0.39 2.09
CA THR A 68 8.55 1.18 2.74
C THR A 68 8.05 2.56 3.12
N VAL A 69 8.46 3.02 4.29
CA VAL A 69 8.09 4.32 4.83
C VAL A 69 9.33 5.04 5.32
N ASN A 70 9.48 6.29 4.90
CA ASN A 70 10.53 7.16 5.42
C ASN A 70 9.98 7.92 6.63
N VAL A 71 10.53 7.67 7.82
CA VAL A 71 10.04 8.22 9.08
C VAL A 71 11.10 9.05 9.80
N PRO A 72 10.71 10.08 10.56
CA PRO A 72 11.61 10.77 11.46
C PRO A 72 11.95 9.84 12.65
N LEU A 73 13.26 9.60 12.86
CA LEU A 73 13.73 8.68 13.90
C LEU A 73 13.74 9.30 15.31
N ASP A 74 13.69 10.63 15.39
CA ASP A 74 13.72 11.37 16.65
C ASP A 74 12.33 11.53 17.28
N VAL A 75 11.27 11.05 16.62
CA VAL A 75 9.89 11.16 17.08
C VAL A 75 9.46 9.86 17.75
N PRO A 76 9.14 9.87 19.05
CA PRO A 76 8.76 8.65 19.79
C PRO A 76 7.58 7.89 19.18
N SER A 77 6.56 8.59 18.67
CA SER A 77 5.40 7.94 18.02
C SER A 77 5.76 7.21 16.72
N ALA A 78 6.77 7.69 16.00
CA ALA A 78 7.29 6.98 14.83
C ALA A 78 7.98 5.66 15.22
N MET A 79 8.66 5.64 16.38
CA MET A 79 9.34 4.46 16.88
C MET A 79 8.36 3.35 17.29
N GLU A 80 7.10 3.69 17.63
CA GLU A 80 6.05 2.71 17.91
C GLU A 80 5.66 1.86 16.69
N LEU A 81 5.96 2.33 15.47
CA LEU A 81 5.80 1.56 14.25
C LEU A 81 6.80 0.40 14.13
N LEU A 82 7.92 0.46 14.88
CA LEU A 82 9.07 -0.44 14.80
C LEU A 82 8.94 -1.64 15.74
N GLU A 83 7.89 -2.43 15.59
CA GLU A 83 7.76 -3.66 16.37
C GLU A 83 8.26 -4.85 15.56
N MET A 84 9.45 -5.39 15.92
CA MET A 84 10.03 -6.55 15.25
C MET A 84 9.54 -7.87 15.87
N GLY A 85 9.54 -8.92 15.04
CA GLY A 85 9.22 -10.28 15.48
C GLY A 85 7.75 -10.58 15.65
N LYS A 86 6.88 -9.60 15.40
CA LYS A 86 5.43 -9.76 15.41
C LYS A 86 4.81 -9.24 14.13
N VAL A 87 3.61 -9.69 13.83
CA VAL A 87 2.78 -9.11 12.77
C VAL A 87 2.27 -7.77 13.26
N VAL A 88 2.62 -6.70 12.57
CA VAL A 88 2.09 -5.36 12.83
C VAL A 88 1.05 -5.01 11.79
N LYS A 89 0.11 -4.16 12.16
CA LYS A 89 -0.95 -3.66 11.28
C LYS A 89 -0.86 -2.15 11.20
N TRP A 90 -0.81 -1.64 10.00
CA TRP A 90 -0.79 -0.20 9.73
C TRP A 90 -2.00 0.24 8.94
N LEU A 91 -2.55 1.37 9.32
CA LEU A 91 -3.54 2.12 8.55
C LEU A 91 -2.85 3.35 7.98
N ILE A 92 -2.89 3.47 6.67
CA ILE A 92 -2.29 4.59 5.95
C ILE A 92 -3.40 5.32 5.22
N THR A 93 -3.46 6.64 5.36
CA THR A 93 -4.44 7.45 4.65
C THR A 93 -3.77 8.62 3.94
N TRP A 94 -4.31 9.00 2.80
CA TRP A 94 -3.93 10.21 2.11
C TRP A 94 -5.09 10.77 1.29
N CYS A 95 -4.98 12.05 0.94
CA CYS A 95 -5.88 12.69 0.00
C CYS A 95 -5.15 13.06 -1.29
N SER A 96 -5.83 12.95 -2.40
CA SER A 96 -5.42 13.53 -3.68
C SER A 96 -6.52 14.44 -4.20
N GLN A 97 -6.19 15.28 -5.16
CA GLN A 97 -7.16 16.11 -5.85
C GLN A 97 -7.21 15.69 -7.31
N GLU A 98 -8.42 15.52 -7.83
CA GLU A 98 -8.67 15.26 -9.24
C GLU A 98 -9.27 16.51 -9.89
N TYR A 99 -8.71 16.90 -11.02
CA TYR A 99 -9.24 17.99 -11.82
C TYR A 99 -9.95 17.43 -13.05
N ASN A 100 -11.21 17.84 -13.25
CA ASN A 100 -11.98 17.50 -14.42
C ASN A 100 -11.89 18.64 -15.44
N SER A 101 -11.28 18.37 -16.60
CA SER A 101 -11.06 19.39 -17.64
C SER A 101 -12.35 19.86 -18.35
N VAL A 102 -13.45 19.12 -18.22
CA VAL A 102 -14.74 19.47 -18.86
C VAL A 102 -15.55 20.38 -17.95
N THR A 103 -15.63 20.04 -16.65
CA THR A 103 -16.41 20.84 -15.69
C THR A 103 -15.61 21.97 -15.07
N GLY A 104 -14.28 21.90 -15.13
CA GLY A 104 -13.38 22.85 -14.44
C GLY A 104 -13.34 22.63 -12.92
N GLU A 105 -13.95 21.57 -12.43
CA GLU A 105 -14.06 21.29 -11.00
C GLU A 105 -12.86 20.49 -10.48
N THR A 106 -12.49 20.78 -9.23
CA THR A 106 -11.51 20.01 -8.48
C THR A 106 -12.19 19.25 -7.36
N THR A 107 -12.08 17.92 -7.40
CA THR A 107 -12.72 17.03 -6.42
C THR A 107 -11.64 16.36 -5.55
N PRO A 108 -11.76 16.43 -4.21
CA PRO A 108 -10.87 15.68 -3.33
C PRO A 108 -11.21 14.19 -3.36
N LYS A 109 -10.18 13.36 -3.40
CA LYS A 109 -10.28 11.90 -3.32
C LYS A 109 -9.45 11.41 -2.12
N SER A 110 -10.06 10.62 -1.26
CA SER A 110 -9.42 10.02 -0.11
C SER A 110 -9.13 8.55 -0.37
N PHE A 111 -7.96 8.13 0.05
CA PHE A 111 -7.50 6.75 -0.08
C PHE A 111 -7.08 6.22 1.29
N THR A 112 -7.30 4.95 1.47
CA THR A 112 -6.91 4.22 2.67
C THR A 112 -6.21 2.92 2.28
N VAL A 113 -5.11 2.62 2.96
CA VAL A 113 -4.42 1.35 2.88
C VAL A 113 -4.40 0.71 4.25
N GLU A 114 -4.90 -0.51 4.32
CA GLU A 114 -4.72 -1.41 5.46
C GLU A 114 -3.62 -2.40 5.09
N ALA A 115 -2.53 -2.40 5.84
CA ALA A 115 -1.38 -3.26 5.61
C ALA A 115 -1.05 -4.06 6.86
N SER A 116 -0.82 -5.36 6.73
CA SER A 116 -0.28 -6.16 7.83
C SER A 116 0.90 -6.98 7.37
N GLY A 117 1.90 -7.10 8.24
CA GLY A 117 3.12 -7.81 7.89
C GLY A 117 4.17 -7.76 8.97
N PHE A 118 5.38 -8.14 8.61
CA PHE A 118 6.54 -8.12 9.48
C PHE A 118 7.46 -6.95 9.11
N VAL A 119 7.84 -6.16 10.11
CA VAL A 119 8.90 -5.17 9.94
C VAL A 119 10.23 -5.92 9.81
N THR A 120 10.92 -5.69 8.69
CA THR A 120 12.15 -6.41 8.32
C THR A 120 13.39 -5.54 8.39
N SER A 121 13.23 -4.22 8.42
CA SER A 121 14.33 -3.28 8.50
C SER A 121 14.01 -2.16 9.48
N ILE A 122 14.93 -1.93 10.41
CA ILE A 122 14.96 -0.75 11.28
C ILE A 122 16.11 0.11 10.82
N PRO A 123 15.85 1.35 10.43
CA PRO A 123 16.90 2.24 10.01
C PRO A 123 17.77 2.67 11.21
N ASN A 124 19.05 2.74 10.97
CA ASN A 124 20.00 3.35 11.86
C ASN A 124 20.82 4.36 11.05
N SER A 125 20.37 5.60 11.05
CA SER A 125 21.00 6.65 10.25
C SER A 125 22.03 7.43 11.07
N PRO A 126 23.14 7.90 10.45
CA PRO A 126 24.08 8.74 11.13
C PRO A 126 23.42 10.07 11.53
N VAL A 127 23.66 10.54 12.73
CA VAL A 127 23.17 11.82 13.23
C VAL A 127 24.07 12.94 12.68
N ASN A 128 23.51 13.82 11.89
CA ASN A 128 24.21 15.01 11.36
C ASN A 128 23.62 16.27 11.95
N ALA A 129 24.46 17.13 12.51
CA ALA A 129 24.01 18.40 13.06
C ALA A 129 23.35 19.27 11.97
N GLY A 130 22.13 19.72 12.23
CA GLY A 130 21.36 20.59 11.34
C GLY A 130 20.58 19.88 10.22
N ALA A 131 20.58 18.54 10.16
CA ALA A 131 19.76 17.75 9.26
C ALA A 131 18.65 17.01 10.02
N GLU A 132 17.53 16.76 9.34
CA GLU A 132 16.50 15.86 9.88
C GLU A 132 17.04 14.44 9.91
N ASN A 133 16.84 13.77 11.05
CA ASN A 133 17.23 12.37 11.21
C ASN A 133 16.06 11.50 10.76
N THR A 134 16.08 11.06 9.50
CA THR A 134 15.06 10.21 8.92
C THR A 134 15.62 8.84 8.56
N GLY A 135 14.76 7.84 8.51
CA GLY A 135 15.15 6.50 8.10
C GLY A 135 14.02 5.72 7.48
N VAL A 136 14.38 4.75 6.65
CA VAL A 136 13.41 3.93 5.93
C VAL A 136 13.09 2.65 6.71
N ILE A 137 11.82 2.51 7.07
CA ILE A 137 11.26 1.27 7.61
C ILE A 137 10.76 0.43 6.44
N ALA A 138 11.11 -0.85 6.41
CA ALA A 138 10.57 -1.79 5.43
C ALA A 138 9.70 -2.84 6.14
N MET A 139 8.53 -3.12 5.54
CA MET A 139 7.60 -4.15 5.99
C MET A 139 7.31 -5.12 4.85
N ASN A 140 7.52 -6.41 5.09
CA ASN A 140 7.05 -7.47 4.20
C ASN A 140 5.60 -7.82 4.53
N LEU A 141 4.72 -7.69 3.54
CA LEU A 141 3.29 -7.77 3.74
C LEU A 141 2.75 -9.19 3.66
N ILE A 142 1.86 -9.53 4.60
CA ILE A 142 0.99 -10.71 4.58
C ILE A 142 -0.34 -10.33 3.94
N SER A 143 -0.89 -9.17 4.33
CA SER A 143 -2.11 -8.64 3.73
C SER A 143 -1.95 -7.16 3.35
N TYR A 144 -2.63 -6.79 2.27
CA TYR A 144 -2.63 -5.45 1.71
C TYR A 144 -4.00 -5.15 1.11
N LYS A 145 -4.63 -4.09 1.56
CA LYS A 145 -5.93 -3.64 1.04
C LYS A 145 -5.89 -2.15 0.78
N LYS A 146 -6.09 -1.77 -0.46
CA LYS A 146 -6.17 -0.37 -0.89
C LYS A 146 -7.59 -0.02 -1.30
N THR A 147 -8.16 0.99 -0.66
CA THR A 147 -9.53 1.45 -0.88
C THR A 147 -9.53 2.92 -1.27
N ASN A 148 -10.26 3.26 -2.32
CA ASN A 148 -10.70 4.63 -2.55
C ASN A 148 -11.90 4.87 -1.64
N THR A 149 -11.68 5.61 -0.55
CA THR A 149 -12.68 5.81 0.49
C THR A 149 -13.81 6.73 0.03
N THR A 150 -13.50 7.69 -0.86
CA THR A 150 -14.51 8.61 -1.40
C THR A 150 -15.55 7.86 -2.25
N ASP A 151 -15.10 6.98 -3.13
CA ASP A 151 -15.98 6.23 -4.02
C ASP A 151 -16.37 4.86 -3.42
N ARG A 152 -15.84 4.49 -2.26
CA ARG A 152 -16.03 3.19 -1.57
C ARG A 152 -15.64 2.00 -2.45
N ILE A 153 -14.60 2.15 -3.26
CA ILE A 153 -14.11 1.12 -4.17
C ILE A 153 -12.84 0.52 -3.61
N VAL A 154 -12.84 -0.80 -3.37
CA VAL A 154 -11.63 -1.56 -3.10
C VAL A 154 -10.86 -1.72 -4.40
N GLN A 155 -9.69 -1.10 -4.49
CA GLN A 155 -8.84 -1.19 -5.68
C GLN A 155 -8.04 -2.49 -5.72
N PHE A 156 -7.43 -2.84 -4.57
CA PHE A 156 -6.65 -4.06 -4.39
C PHE A 156 -6.95 -4.66 -3.03
N GLU A 157 -7.06 -5.98 -2.96
CA GLU A 157 -7.15 -6.73 -1.72
C GLU A 157 -6.39 -8.04 -1.89
N ILE A 158 -5.29 -8.16 -1.17
CA ILE A 158 -4.41 -9.32 -1.19
C ILE A 158 -4.27 -9.79 0.26
N ASP A 159 -4.62 -11.05 0.52
CA ASP A 159 -4.40 -11.70 1.82
C ASP A 159 -3.83 -13.09 1.56
N ARG A 160 -2.53 -13.22 1.83
CA ARG A 160 -1.81 -14.48 1.61
C ARG A 160 -2.26 -15.58 2.56
N GLY A 161 -2.69 -15.21 3.78
CA GLY A 161 -3.18 -16.16 4.78
C GLY A 161 -4.54 -16.76 4.40
N LYS A 162 -5.36 -15.98 3.69
CA LYS A 162 -6.70 -16.39 3.25
C LYS A 162 -6.76 -16.78 1.78
N GLY A 163 -5.68 -16.64 1.02
CA GLY A 163 -5.67 -16.88 -0.42
C GLY A 163 -6.59 -15.92 -1.20
N ILE A 164 -6.62 -14.64 -0.81
CA ILE A 164 -7.43 -13.61 -1.46
C ILE A 164 -6.54 -12.79 -2.38
N PHE A 165 -6.97 -12.63 -3.64
CA PHE A 165 -6.36 -11.70 -4.57
C PHE A 165 -7.44 -11.03 -5.43
N ASN A 166 -7.92 -9.89 -4.96
CA ASN A 166 -8.95 -9.11 -5.63
C ASN A 166 -8.35 -7.85 -6.25
N VAL A 167 -8.70 -7.60 -7.50
CA VAL A 167 -8.38 -6.38 -8.23
C VAL A 167 -9.67 -5.77 -8.74
N LEU A 168 -9.99 -4.55 -8.29
CA LEU A 168 -11.21 -3.83 -8.64
C LEU A 168 -12.49 -4.69 -8.49
N GLY A 169 -12.56 -5.46 -7.41
CA GLY A 169 -13.70 -6.34 -7.09
C GLY A 169 -13.73 -7.68 -7.84
N LYS A 170 -12.71 -7.98 -8.64
CA LYS A 170 -12.57 -9.28 -9.32
C LYS A 170 -11.60 -10.15 -8.55
N ASP A 171 -12.08 -11.30 -8.07
CA ASP A 171 -11.23 -12.31 -7.45
C ASP A 171 -10.50 -13.11 -8.54
N LEU A 172 -9.20 -12.85 -8.69
CA LEU A 172 -8.39 -13.47 -9.73
C LEU A 172 -8.12 -14.94 -9.45
N ILE A 173 -8.04 -15.35 -8.18
CA ILE A 173 -7.81 -16.75 -7.80
C ILE A 173 -9.06 -17.60 -8.13
N LYS A 174 -10.25 -17.11 -7.78
CA LYS A 174 -11.49 -17.81 -8.09
C LYS A 174 -11.75 -17.92 -9.59
N GLN A 175 -11.41 -16.91 -10.35
CA GLN A 175 -11.52 -16.97 -11.82
C GLN A 175 -10.65 -18.09 -12.39
N PHE A 176 -9.46 -18.30 -11.83
CA PHE A 176 -8.56 -19.36 -12.27
C PHE A 176 -9.08 -20.75 -11.86
N THR A 177 -9.55 -20.92 -10.64
CA THR A 177 -10.06 -22.21 -10.15
C THR A 177 -11.40 -22.62 -10.76
N SER A 178 -12.18 -21.68 -11.31
CA SER A 178 -13.44 -21.98 -12.01
C SER A 178 -13.27 -22.49 -13.45
N LEU A 179 -12.03 -22.48 -13.96
CA LEU A 179 -11.71 -22.99 -15.30
C LEU A 179 -11.30 -24.49 -15.30
N TYR A 180 -11.21 -25.10 -14.14
CA TYR A 180 -10.95 -26.51 -13.91
C TYR A 180 -12.10 -27.14 -13.11
#